data_ea0a1e13494723571d199e1905458fe5
#
_entry.id   ea0a1e13494723571d199e1905458fe5
#
_cell.length_a   1.000
_cell.length_b   1.000
_cell.length_c   1.000
_cell.angle_alpha   90.00
_cell.angle_beta   90.00
_cell.angle_gamma   90.00
#
_symmetry.space_group_name_H-M   'P 1'
#
loop_
_entity.id
_entity.type
_entity.pdbx_description
1 polymer ?
#
loop_
_entity_poly.entity_id
_entity_poly.type
_entity_poly.pdbx_seq_one_letter_code
_entity_poly.pdbx_strand_id
1 'polypeptide(L)'
;MAEKKKMGAGLVLSVITVLVTVAGLVLYVMNCKTNYFAKTTGIDNKIAACLAVAAILEIVMIAASVKAGAKPVLDIIPIACGVLTAYSLISFIGSRIAAIGSIMTFENNAQNMADLKGAILGMIVCAVALICTIISSFFKVVKD
;
A
#
# COMPACT_ATOMS: atom_id res chain seq x y z
N MET A 1 -3.13 -24.09 -30.12
CA MET A 1 -3.82 -22.89 -29.64
C MET A 1 -3.70 -22.85 -28.13
N ALA A 2 -3.15 -21.75 -27.62
CA ALA A 2 -3.07 -21.62 -26.18
C ALA A 2 -4.48 -21.54 -25.60
N GLU A 3 -4.79 -22.41 -24.65
CA GLU A 3 -6.06 -22.33 -23.94
C GLU A 3 -6.15 -21.00 -23.21
N LYS A 4 -7.30 -20.34 -23.36
CA LYS A 4 -7.56 -19.13 -22.58
C LYS A 4 -7.64 -19.53 -21.12
N LYS A 5 -6.70 -19.08 -20.33
CA LYS A 5 -6.74 -19.27 -18.87
C LYS A 5 -7.94 -18.50 -18.31
N LYS A 6 -8.76 -19.18 -17.52
CA LYS A 6 -9.89 -18.53 -16.89
C LYS A 6 -9.38 -17.62 -15.79
N MET A 7 -9.71 -16.33 -15.89
CA MET A 7 -9.36 -15.36 -14.86
C MET A 7 -10.27 -15.55 -13.66
N GLY A 8 -9.67 -15.62 -12.49
CA GLY A 8 -10.39 -15.75 -11.24
C GLY A 8 -10.76 -14.40 -10.65
N ALA A 9 -11.57 -14.42 -9.61
CA ALA A 9 -11.87 -13.24 -8.81
C ALA A 9 -10.59 -12.61 -8.24
N GLY A 10 -9.57 -13.43 -7.98
CA GLY A 10 -8.27 -12.97 -7.53
C GLY A 10 -7.59 -11.99 -8.47
N LEU A 11 -7.80 -12.11 -9.79
CA LEU A 11 -7.24 -11.14 -10.74
C LEU A 11 -7.80 -9.74 -10.47
N VAL A 12 -9.12 -9.62 -10.34
CA VAL A 12 -9.78 -8.34 -10.08
C VAL A 12 -9.30 -7.78 -8.73
N LEU A 13 -9.28 -8.61 -7.70
CA LEU A 13 -8.82 -8.22 -6.37
C LEU A 13 -7.36 -7.78 -6.38
N SER A 14 -6.50 -8.48 -7.11
CA SER A 14 -5.09 -8.14 -7.22
C SER A 14 -4.87 -6.81 -7.94
N VAL A 15 -5.62 -6.56 -9.01
CA VAL A 15 -5.57 -5.28 -9.73
C VAL A 15 -6.00 -4.13 -8.81
N ILE A 16 -7.09 -4.32 -8.07
CA ILE A 16 -7.56 -3.34 -7.10
C ILE A 16 -6.48 -3.09 -6.03
N THR A 17 -5.86 -4.15 -5.53
CA THR A 17 -4.80 -4.06 -4.52
C THR A 17 -3.61 -3.25 -5.04
N VAL A 18 -3.17 -3.50 -6.28
CA VAL A 18 -2.08 -2.73 -6.90
C VAL A 18 -2.45 -1.24 -6.95
N LEU A 19 -3.65 -0.93 -7.42
CA LEU A 19 -4.10 0.46 -7.54
C LEU A 19 -4.14 1.15 -6.17
N VAL A 20 -4.66 0.47 -5.16
CA VAL A 20 -4.75 1.03 -3.80
C VAL A 20 -3.35 1.20 -3.19
N THR A 21 -2.45 0.25 -3.41
CA THR A 21 -1.07 0.33 -2.91
C THR A 21 -0.33 1.50 -3.54
N VAL A 22 -0.47 1.69 -4.85
CA VAL A 22 0.12 2.84 -5.55
C VAL A 22 -0.48 4.15 -5.04
N ALA A 23 -1.79 4.19 -4.84
CA ALA A 23 -2.46 5.36 -4.28
C ALA A 23 -1.92 5.68 -2.88
N GLY A 24 -1.72 4.68 -2.04
CA GLY A 24 -1.13 4.84 -0.72
C GLY A 24 0.28 5.41 -0.78
N LEU A 25 1.10 4.91 -1.70
CA LEU A 25 2.45 5.42 -1.91
C LEU A 25 2.43 6.90 -2.33
N VAL A 26 1.59 7.24 -3.30
CA VAL A 26 1.46 8.62 -3.79
C VAL A 26 0.99 9.54 -2.65
N LEU A 27 -0.03 9.14 -1.90
CA LEU A 27 -0.53 9.94 -0.78
C LEU A 27 0.54 10.11 0.31
N TYR A 28 1.31 9.06 0.59
CA TYR A 28 2.41 9.15 1.55
C TYR A 28 3.44 10.18 1.11
N VAL A 29 3.89 10.11 -0.14
CA VAL A 29 4.89 11.04 -0.67
C VAL A 29 4.34 12.46 -0.68
N MET A 30 3.11 12.66 -1.11
CA MET A 30 2.48 13.98 -1.11
C MET A 30 2.38 14.55 0.31
N ASN A 31 2.00 13.71 1.28
CA ASN A 31 1.92 14.14 2.67
C ASN A 31 3.28 14.55 3.22
N CYS A 32 4.34 13.81 2.87
CA CYS A 32 5.70 14.13 3.31
C CYS A 32 6.20 15.46 2.74
N LYS A 33 5.63 15.92 1.64
CA LYS A 33 5.99 17.20 1.02
C LYS A 33 5.17 18.39 1.51
N THR A 34 4.17 18.15 2.39
CA THR A 34 3.39 19.24 2.95
C THR A 34 4.26 20.12 3.86
N ASN A 35 3.83 21.35 4.10
CA ASN A 35 4.62 22.31 4.86
C ASN A 35 5.04 21.79 6.24
N TYR A 36 4.12 21.16 6.95
CA TYR A 36 4.41 20.65 8.29
C TYR A 36 5.37 19.45 8.25
N PHE A 37 5.02 18.43 7.46
CA PHE A 37 5.77 17.18 7.46
C PHE A 37 7.10 17.27 6.74
N ALA A 38 7.24 18.14 5.75
CA ALA A 38 8.52 18.37 5.08
C ALA A 38 9.55 18.93 6.04
N LYS A 39 9.11 19.75 6.99
CA LYS A 39 9.99 20.37 7.98
C LYS A 39 10.26 19.50 9.20
N THR A 40 9.35 18.58 9.52
CA THR A 40 9.46 17.76 10.75
C THR A 40 10.01 16.37 10.47
N THR A 41 9.33 15.57 9.66
CA THR A 41 9.70 14.17 9.44
C THR A 41 10.31 13.91 8.08
N GLY A 42 9.91 14.65 7.04
CA GLY A 42 10.36 14.41 5.68
C GLY A 42 9.90 13.05 5.15
N ILE A 43 10.54 12.60 4.07
CA ILE A 43 10.23 11.30 3.46
C ILE A 43 11.09 10.23 4.12
N ASP A 44 10.45 9.17 4.60
CA ASP A 44 11.16 7.97 5.03
C ASP A 44 11.28 7.04 3.81
N ASN A 45 12.50 6.91 3.31
CA ASN A 45 12.78 6.09 2.14
C ASN A 45 12.40 4.62 2.37
N LYS A 46 12.45 4.14 3.60
CA LYS A 46 12.06 2.76 3.92
C LYS A 46 10.57 2.52 3.66
N ILE A 47 9.73 3.45 4.08
CA ILE A 47 8.28 3.35 3.87
C ILE A 47 7.97 3.41 2.37
N ALA A 48 8.53 4.38 1.68
CA ALA A 48 8.33 4.54 0.24
C ALA A 48 8.83 3.32 -0.53
N ALA A 49 10.01 2.81 -0.19
CA ALA A 49 10.59 1.62 -0.84
C ALA A 49 9.72 0.39 -0.59
N CYS A 50 9.24 0.18 0.64
CA CYS A 50 8.39 -0.97 0.95
C CYS A 50 7.08 -0.95 0.17
N LEU A 51 6.43 0.20 0.07
CA LEU A 51 5.20 0.34 -0.71
C LEU A 51 5.46 0.14 -2.20
N ALA A 52 6.54 0.69 -2.72
CA ALA A 52 6.90 0.54 -4.13
C ALA A 52 7.22 -0.92 -4.46
N VAL A 53 8.00 -1.60 -3.63
CA VAL A 53 8.34 -3.01 -3.82
C VAL A 53 7.10 -3.88 -3.72
N ALA A 54 6.20 -3.60 -2.77
CA ALA A 54 4.94 -4.34 -2.65
C ALA A 54 4.11 -4.22 -3.92
N ALA A 55 3.98 -3.01 -4.48
CA ALA A 55 3.23 -2.80 -5.73
C ALA A 55 3.88 -3.56 -6.89
N ILE A 56 5.21 -3.51 -7.00
CA ILE A 56 5.95 -4.20 -8.06
C ILE A 56 5.76 -5.71 -7.93
N LEU A 57 5.86 -6.26 -6.71
CA LEU A 57 5.68 -7.69 -6.49
C LEU A 57 4.28 -8.15 -6.86
N GLU A 58 3.27 -7.35 -6.58
CA GLU A 58 1.90 -7.69 -6.96
C GLU A 58 1.72 -7.71 -8.47
N ILE A 59 2.32 -6.75 -9.18
CA ILE A 59 2.31 -6.72 -10.65
C ILE A 59 3.03 -7.96 -11.20
N VAL A 60 4.18 -8.31 -10.63
CA VAL A 60 4.94 -9.51 -11.03
C VAL A 60 4.10 -10.77 -10.79
N MET A 61 3.40 -10.85 -9.65
CA MET A 61 2.53 -11.98 -9.35
C MET A 61 1.41 -12.12 -10.39
N ILE A 62 0.76 -11.02 -10.74
CA ILE A 62 -0.30 -11.03 -11.74
C ILE A 62 0.26 -11.51 -13.08
N ALA A 63 1.37 -10.94 -13.53
CA ALA A 63 1.99 -11.30 -14.79
C ALA A 63 2.43 -12.77 -14.81
N ALA A 64 3.06 -13.23 -13.74
CA ALA A 64 3.50 -14.63 -13.64
C ALA A 64 2.33 -15.60 -13.61
N SER A 65 1.27 -15.27 -12.90
CA SER A 65 0.06 -16.09 -12.82
C SER A 65 -0.63 -16.18 -14.17
N VAL A 66 -0.72 -15.09 -14.90
CA VAL A 66 -1.33 -15.06 -16.23
C VAL A 66 -0.51 -15.89 -17.22
N LYS A 67 0.82 -15.81 -17.15
CA LYS A 67 1.70 -16.55 -18.07
C LYS A 67 1.86 -18.02 -17.71
N ALA A 68 2.07 -18.32 -16.44
CA ALA A 68 2.46 -19.65 -15.98
C ALA A 68 1.34 -20.41 -15.27
N GLY A 69 0.21 -19.77 -15.01
CA GLY A 69 -0.87 -20.37 -14.24
C GLY A 69 -0.61 -20.33 -12.74
N ALA A 70 -1.54 -20.91 -11.98
CA ALA A 70 -1.43 -20.96 -10.53
C ALA A 70 -0.33 -21.94 -10.11
N LYS A 71 0.68 -21.44 -9.41
CA LYS A 71 1.77 -22.25 -8.88
C LYS A 71 1.93 -21.97 -7.38
N PRO A 72 2.23 -23.01 -6.57
CA PRO A 72 2.42 -22.80 -5.12
C PRO A 72 3.51 -21.78 -4.77
N VAL A 73 4.57 -21.68 -5.58
CA VAL A 73 5.66 -20.75 -5.34
C VAL A 73 5.18 -19.29 -5.41
N LEU A 74 4.14 -19.02 -6.20
CA LEU A 74 3.59 -17.67 -6.32
C LEU A 74 2.81 -17.24 -5.08
N ASP A 75 2.41 -18.18 -4.23
CA ASP A 75 1.70 -17.87 -2.99
C ASP A 75 2.57 -17.16 -1.96
N ILE A 76 3.89 -17.22 -2.12
CA ILE A 76 4.84 -16.50 -1.27
C ILE A 76 4.76 -14.99 -1.52
N ILE A 77 4.46 -14.58 -2.74
CA ILE A 77 4.44 -13.15 -3.12
C ILE A 77 3.39 -12.37 -2.34
N PRO A 78 2.12 -12.83 -2.21
CA PRO A 78 1.14 -12.13 -1.39
C PRO A 78 1.56 -11.99 0.07
N ILE A 79 2.23 -12.99 0.63
CA ILE A 79 2.74 -12.93 1.99
C ILE A 79 3.78 -11.83 2.12
N ALA A 80 4.73 -11.76 1.18
CA ALA A 80 5.75 -10.72 1.16
C ALA A 80 5.13 -9.34 1.00
N CYS A 81 4.15 -9.19 0.10
CA CYS A 81 3.42 -7.92 -0.09
C CYS A 81 2.70 -7.51 1.20
N GLY A 82 2.05 -8.45 1.87
CA GLY A 82 1.37 -8.18 3.14
C GLY A 82 2.31 -7.70 4.22
N VAL A 83 3.47 -8.35 4.35
CA VAL A 83 4.48 -7.94 5.33
C VAL A 83 5.01 -6.54 5.03
N LEU A 84 5.35 -6.27 3.76
CA LEU A 84 5.86 -4.96 3.36
C LEU A 84 4.82 -3.86 3.59
N THR A 85 3.56 -4.12 3.23
CA THR A 85 2.48 -3.15 3.41
C THR A 85 2.20 -2.91 4.89
N ALA A 86 2.19 -3.96 5.70
CA ALA A 86 2.01 -3.84 7.15
C ALA A 86 3.14 -3.04 7.79
N TYR A 87 4.38 -3.31 7.40
CA TYR A 87 5.52 -2.55 7.89
C TYR A 87 5.38 -1.07 7.53
N SER A 88 5.02 -0.78 6.29
CA SER A 88 4.82 0.59 5.81
C SER A 88 3.73 1.30 6.60
N LEU A 89 2.60 0.63 6.83
CA LEU A 89 1.49 1.20 7.58
C LEU A 89 1.90 1.50 9.04
N ILE A 90 2.51 0.54 9.70
CA ILE A 90 2.93 0.70 11.09
C ILE A 90 3.96 1.84 11.21
N SER A 91 4.92 1.87 10.31
CA SER A 91 5.95 2.91 10.29
C SER A 91 5.37 4.28 9.98
N PHE A 92 4.41 4.34 9.05
CA PHE A 92 3.73 5.59 8.71
C PHE A 92 2.97 6.12 9.92
N ILE A 93 2.17 5.29 10.56
CA ILE A 93 1.42 5.68 11.76
C ILE A 93 2.40 6.13 12.86
N GLY A 94 3.44 5.34 13.11
CA GLY A 94 4.45 5.66 14.13
C GLY A 94 5.11 6.99 13.88
N SER A 95 5.44 7.30 12.63
CA SER A 95 6.08 8.58 12.29
C SER A 95 5.15 9.78 12.44
N ARG A 96 3.85 9.55 12.51
CA ARG A 96 2.85 10.63 12.59
C ARG A 96 2.25 10.82 13.98
N ILE A 97 2.48 9.90 14.92
CA ILE A 97 1.89 9.97 16.27
C ILE A 97 2.26 11.26 16.97
N ALA A 98 3.55 11.60 16.99
CA ALA A 98 4.02 12.82 17.65
C ALA A 98 3.43 14.06 16.97
N ALA A 99 3.37 14.06 15.65
CA ALA A 99 2.80 15.17 14.88
C ALA A 99 1.30 15.33 15.16
N ILE A 100 0.55 14.24 15.26
CA ILE A 100 -0.86 14.26 15.60
C ILE A 100 -1.06 14.98 16.95
N GLY A 101 -0.30 14.57 17.95
CA GLY A 101 -0.37 15.18 19.26
C GLY A 101 -0.01 16.68 19.24
N SER A 102 1.08 17.02 18.56
CA SER A 102 1.54 18.41 18.47
C SER A 102 0.54 19.30 17.73
N ILE A 103 0.03 18.85 16.60
CA ILE A 103 -0.93 19.64 15.79
C ILE A 103 -2.22 19.83 16.55
N MET A 104 -2.73 18.80 17.20
CA MET A 104 -4.02 18.90 17.91
C MET A 104 -3.93 19.72 19.20
N THR A 105 -2.73 19.80 19.80
CA THR A 105 -2.56 20.44 21.10
C THR A 105 -1.94 21.83 20.99
N PHE A 106 -0.82 21.97 20.29
CA PHE A 106 -0.01 23.18 20.32
C PHE A 106 0.02 23.94 19.01
N GLU A 107 -0.11 23.24 17.89
CA GLU A 107 0.08 23.83 16.56
C GLU A 107 -1.20 23.76 15.73
N ASN A 108 -2.34 23.91 16.39
CA ASN A 108 -3.64 23.78 15.75
C ASN A 108 -3.95 25.06 14.93
N ASN A 109 -3.72 24.98 13.64
CA ASN A 109 -4.12 25.99 12.68
C ASN A 109 -4.66 25.31 11.41
N ALA A 110 -5.26 26.10 10.51
CA ALA A 110 -5.93 25.55 9.33
C ALA A 110 -4.96 24.76 8.42
N GLN A 111 -3.73 25.26 8.23
CA GLN A 111 -2.74 24.61 7.38
C GLN A 111 -2.26 23.29 7.98
N ASN A 112 -1.93 23.29 9.27
CA ASN A 112 -1.45 22.08 9.94
C ASN A 112 -2.56 21.03 10.04
N MET A 113 -3.81 21.45 10.26
CA MET A 113 -4.95 20.53 10.27
C MET A 113 -5.19 19.93 8.89
N ALA A 114 -5.01 20.70 7.82
CA ALA A 114 -5.11 20.18 6.46
C ALA A 114 -4.02 19.15 6.17
N ASP A 115 -2.78 19.42 6.60
CA ASP A 115 -1.66 18.49 6.46
C ASP A 115 -1.91 17.20 7.24
N LEU A 116 -2.48 17.32 8.44
CA LEU A 116 -2.84 16.18 9.28
C LEU A 116 -3.94 15.33 8.62
N LYS A 117 -4.95 15.96 8.03
CA LYS A 117 -6.00 15.24 7.30
C LYS A 117 -5.42 14.44 6.14
N GLY A 118 -4.44 15.01 5.44
CA GLY A 118 -3.73 14.30 4.38
C GLY A 118 -2.99 13.08 4.90
N ALA A 119 -2.36 13.18 6.07
CA ALA A 119 -1.69 12.05 6.72
C ALA A 119 -2.68 10.95 7.09
N ILE A 120 -3.81 11.32 7.68
CA ILE A 120 -4.86 10.37 8.07
C ILE A 120 -5.41 9.67 6.84
N LEU A 121 -5.67 10.40 5.77
CA LEU A 121 -6.14 9.83 4.51
C LEU A 121 -5.13 8.81 3.96
N GLY A 122 -3.84 9.15 3.95
CA GLY A 122 -2.79 8.25 3.52
C GLY A 122 -2.74 6.97 4.36
N MET A 123 -2.87 7.11 5.68
CA MET A 123 -2.92 5.96 6.58
C MET A 123 -4.11 5.05 6.28
N ILE A 124 -5.29 5.64 6.06
CA ILE A 124 -6.51 4.89 5.73
C ILE A 124 -6.32 4.12 4.43
N VAL A 125 -5.77 4.77 3.39
CA VAL A 125 -5.53 4.12 2.10
C VAL A 125 -4.52 3.00 2.24
N CYS A 126 -3.46 3.17 3.02
CA CYS A 126 -2.49 2.11 3.29
C CYS A 126 -3.13 0.94 4.05
N ALA A 127 -4.02 1.23 5.01
CA ALA A 127 -4.75 0.18 5.73
C ALA A 127 -5.67 -0.59 4.77
N VAL A 128 -6.36 0.11 3.88
CA VAL A 128 -7.19 -0.53 2.85
C VAL A 128 -6.32 -1.39 1.94
N ALA A 129 -5.13 -0.91 1.55
CA ALA A 129 -4.19 -1.69 0.75
C ALA A 129 -3.80 -2.99 1.45
N LEU A 130 -3.52 -2.94 2.74
CA LEU A 130 -3.19 -4.13 3.53
C LEU A 130 -4.36 -5.11 3.57
N ILE A 131 -5.56 -4.62 3.83
CA ILE A 131 -6.77 -5.44 3.84
C ILE A 131 -7.00 -6.08 2.47
N CYS A 132 -6.85 -5.31 1.39
CA CYS A 132 -6.99 -5.82 0.03
C CYS A 132 -5.94 -6.90 -0.26
N THR A 133 -4.70 -6.71 0.20
CA THR A 133 -3.63 -7.70 0.03
C THR A 133 -4.00 -9.02 0.74
N ILE A 134 -4.50 -8.92 1.95
CA ILE A 134 -4.91 -10.09 2.73
C ILE A 134 -6.07 -10.81 2.03
N ILE A 135 -7.11 -10.08 1.65
CA ILE A 135 -8.28 -10.65 0.98
C ILE A 135 -7.88 -11.30 -0.34
N SER A 136 -7.10 -10.59 -1.16
CA SER A 136 -6.69 -11.11 -2.47
C SER A 136 -5.84 -12.37 -2.38
N SER A 137 -5.13 -12.57 -1.27
CA SER A 137 -4.31 -13.76 -1.06
C SER A 137 -5.13 -15.04 -0.95
N PHE A 138 -6.42 -14.93 -0.61
CA PHE A 138 -7.31 -16.08 -0.52
C PHE A 138 -7.92 -16.48 -1.86
N PHE A 139 -7.72 -15.68 -2.91
CA PHE A 139 -8.32 -15.91 -4.21
C PHE A 139 -7.24 -16.12 -5.26
N LYS A 140 -7.46 -17.08 -6.16
CA LYS A 140 -6.52 -17.34 -7.25
C LYS A 140 -6.69 -16.29 -8.34
N VAL A 141 -5.57 -15.80 -8.86
CA VAL A 141 -5.56 -14.87 -10.00
C VAL A 141 -6.07 -15.58 -11.24
N VAL A 142 -5.68 -16.83 -11.44
CA VAL A 142 -6.09 -17.66 -12.57
C VAL A 142 -6.73 -18.91 -12.02
N LYS A 143 -7.90 -19.24 -12.54
CA LYS A 143 -8.57 -20.50 -12.20
C LYS A 143 -7.93 -21.66 -12.96
N ASP A 144 -7.74 -22.75 -12.27
CA ASP A 144 -7.27 -23.99 -12.88
C ASP A 144 -8.36 -24.64 -13.73
#